data_05714967b7dc495d0cfa19ca0aa0c829
#
_entry.id   05714967b7dc495d0cfa19ca0aa0c829
#
_cell.length_a   1.000
_cell.length_b   1.000
_cell.length_c   1.000
_cell.angle_alpha   90.00
_cell.angle_beta   90.00
_cell.angle_gamma   90.00
#
_symmetry.space_group_name_H-M   'P 1'
#
loop_
_entity.id
_entity.type
_entity.pdbx_description
1 polymer ?
#
loop_
_entity_poly.entity_id
_entity_poly.type
_entity_poly.pdbx_seq_one_letter_code
_entity_poly.pdbx_strand_id
1 'polypeptide(L)'
;MAHATSETPAPLTLHGLSVEGVNQCVHCGLCLASCPTFSELGTEMDSPRGRIVLIRSLAEGRIGLSDSTVQHLSLCLDCRACETVCPAGVPYGRLIEAAKAEIERQRPGGPVRRAFRWINFDLLLRHPRMLRLAAAGLRLYQASGLQALVRTSGLIRALPGTLPAWEALLPPLPAAGRAPLPALTPAAGARRGRVAMLTGCVQSVVFGAHNRATARVLARNGWDVVAPAGQSCCGALNAHGGDHARALEMARRTIEAFEGERVAAIVVNTSGCGAHMKAYGTLLAEDPAWAEHARRFAATVRDVAEFLAGAALRGPLQPVPMTVTYHDPCHVVHGQKIRTAPRALLAQIPGLRVVDLPESDWCCGSAGIYNLTQPEMAGRLLRRKVRHVLGTGASAVVTANPGCILQIQQGLHEAGSPVRVLHIVEILDRAYSSEGGCAPLPNLPPPECGGKAAARTR
;
A
#
# COMPACT_ATOMS: atom_id res chain seq x y z
N MET A 1 24.19 -27.68 -48.72
CA MET A 1 24.04 -27.44 -47.24
C MET A 1 23.27 -26.14 -47.08
N ALA A 2 21.98 -26.21 -46.80
CA ALA A 2 21.13 -25.06 -46.56
C ALA A 2 21.36 -24.58 -45.11
N HIS A 3 21.87 -23.34 -44.96
CA HIS A 3 21.91 -22.68 -43.67
C HIS A 3 20.45 -22.45 -43.22
N ALA A 4 20.02 -23.21 -42.23
CA ALA A 4 18.80 -22.91 -41.48
C ALA A 4 19.03 -21.57 -40.76
N THR A 5 18.38 -20.51 -41.24
CA THR A 5 18.24 -19.27 -40.49
C THR A 5 17.51 -19.61 -39.19
N SER A 6 18.21 -19.52 -38.06
CA SER A 6 17.59 -19.63 -36.74
C SER A 6 16.67 -18.42 -36.55
N GLU A 7 15.42 -18.54 -36.94
CA GLU A 7 14.41 -17.57 -36.55
C GLU A 7 14.37 -17.54 -35.01
N THR A 8 14.69 -16.39 -34.45
CA THR A 8 14.53 -16.15 -33.01
C THR A 8 13.05 -16.37 -32.68
N PRO A 9 12.68 -17.29 -31.77
CA PRO A 9 11.27 -17.54 -31.50
C PRO A 9 10.60 -16.24 -31.04
N ALA A 10 9.36 -16.05 -31.51
CA ALA A 10 8.58 -14.86 -31.11
C ALA A 10 8.52 -14.72 -29.59
N PRO A 11 8.62 -13.49 -29.07
CA PRO A 11 8.63 -13.27 -27.63
C PRO A 11 7.32 -13.74 -27.00
N LEU A 12 7.42 -14.42 -25.85
CA LEU A 12 6.25 -14.84 -25.07
C LEU A 12 5.55 -13.61 -24.48
N THR A 13 4.28 -13.40 -24.84
CA THR A 13 3.49 -12.27 -24.36
C THR A 13 2.11 -12.69 -23.88
N LEU A 14 1.58 -11.95 -22.92
CA LEU A 14 0.19 -11.95 -22.53
C LEU A 14 -0.34 -10.51 -22.60
N HIS A 15 -1.44 -10.28 -23.28
CA HIS A 15 -1.99 -8.95 -23.49
C HIS A 15 -0.95 -7.92 -24.01
N GLY A 16 -0.06 -8.37 -24.91
CA GLY A 16 1.06 -7.55 -25.41
C GLY A 16 2.19 -7.31 -24.42
N LEU A 17 2.09 -7.80 -23.20
CA LEU A 17 3.12 -7.67 -22.16
C LEU A 17 4.07 -8.88 -22.20
N SER A 18 5.37 -8.62 -22.18
CA SER A 18 6.38 -9.68 -22.16
C SER A 18 6.28 -10.50 -20.88
N VAL A 19 6.21 -11.81 -21.03
CA VAL A 19 6.26 -12.79 -19.92
C VAL A 19 7.48 -13.72 -20.02
N GLU A 20 8.50 -13.35 -20.77
CA GLU A 20 9.72 -14.16 -20.95
C GLU A 20 10.43 -14.51 -19.63
N GLY A 21 10.23 -13.70 -18.58
CA GLY A 21 10.70 -14.00 -17.24
C GLY A 21 10.27 -15.36 -16.68
N VAL A 22 9.24 -16.02 -17.26
CA VAL A 22 8.86 -17.39 -16.91
C VAL A 22 9.99 -18.40 -17.17
N ASN A 23 10.86 -18.12 -18.15
CA ASN A 23 11.98 -18.98 -18.55
C ASN A 23 13.14 -18.94 -17.54
N GLN A 24 13.17 -17.93 -16.65
CA GLN A 24 14.18 -17.83 -15.58
C GLN A 24 13.88 -18.79 -14.43
N CYS A 25 12.65 -19.33 -14.33
CA CYS A 25 12.26 -20.20 -13.24
C CYS A 25 12.86 -21.60 -13.40
N VAL A 26 13.73 -21.99 -12.46
CA VAL A 26 14.35 -23.32 -12.39
C VAL A 26 13.58 -24.31 -11.51
N HIS A 27 12.36 -23.97 -11.10
CA HIS A 27 11.44 -24.79 -10.29
C HIS A 27 12.01 -25.32 -8.96
N CYS A 28 13.01 -24.65 -8.35
CA CYS A 28 13.67 -25.11 -7.11
C CYS A 28 12.78 -25.14 -5.87
N GLY A 29 11.64 -24.46 -5.86
CA GLY A 29 10.67 -24.49 -4.76
C GLY A 29 10.95 -23.54 -3.59
N LEU A 30 12.06 -22.78 -3.56
CA LEU A 30 12.37 -21.86 -2.46
C LEU A 30 11.28 -20.80 -2.21
N CYS A 31 10.51 -20.44 -3.22
CA CYS A 31 9.40 -19.50 -3.12
C CYS A 31 8.14 -20.05 -2.40
N LEU A 32 8.04 -21.37 -2.20
CA LEU A 32 6.85 -22.00 -1.62
C LEU A 32 6.62 -21.55 -0.17
N ALA A 33 7.66 -21.62 0.65
CA ALA A 33 7.61 -21.26 2.07
C ALA A 33 7.29 -19.77 2.30
N SER A 34 7.58 -18.89 1.32
CA SER A 34 7.29 -17.46 1.42
C SER A 34 5.92 -17.07 0.86
N CYS A 35 5.17 -18.00 0.27
CA CYS A 35 3.89 -17.70 -0.39
C CYS A 35 2.71 -17.86 0.57
N PRO A 36 1.97 -16.75 0.86
CA PRO A 36 0.83 -16.82 1.76
C PRO A 36 -0.29 -17.77 1.27
N THR A 37 -0.61 -17.73 -0.03
CA THR A 37 -1.69 -18.58 -0.57
C THR A 37 -1.31 -20.05 -0.58
N PHE A 38 -0.06 -20.37 -0.88
CA PHE A 38 0.42 -21.74 -0.80
C PHE A 38 0.44 -22.26 0.65
N SER A 39 0.87 -21.45 1.60
CA SER A 39 0.88 -21.80 3.03
C SER A 39 -0.52 -22.09 3.59
N GLU A 40 -1.54 -21.41 3.09
CA GLU A 40 -2.93 -21.59 3.54
C GLU A 40 -3.66 -22.72 2.82
N LEU A 41 -3.30 -23.05 1.59
CA LEU A 41 -4.03 -23.99 0.74
C LEU A 41 -3.30 -25.32 0.48
N GLY A 42 -1.97 -25.31 0.50
CA GLY A 42 -1.14 -26.48 0.18
C GLY A 42 -1.18 -26.89 -1.30
N THR A 43 -1.87 -26.15 -2.15
CA THR A 43 -2.08 -26.48 -3.56
C THR A 43 -0.97 -25.90 -4.43
N GLU A 44 -0.33 -26.73 -5.25
CA GLU A 44 0.78 -26.30 -6.11
C GLU A 44 0.38 -25.16 -7.06
N MET A 45 -0.83 -25.20 -7.63
CA MET A 45 -1.34 -24.17 -8.54
C MET A 45 -1.50 -22.79 -7.85
N ASP A 46 -1.56 -22.76 -6.52
CA ASP A 46 -1.60 -21.53 -5.71
C ASP A 46 -0.22 -21.10 -5.22
N SER A 47 0.83 -21.79 -5.64
CA SER A 47 2.23 -21.43 -5.40
C SER A 47 2.77 -20.48 -6.48
N PRO A 48 3.88 -19.74 -6.21
CA PRO A 48 4.49 -18.91 -7.24
C PRO A 48 4.98 -19.70 -8.46
N ARG A 49 5.65 -20.83 -8.24
CA ARG A 49 6.15 -21.65 -9.37
C ARG A 49 4.99 -22.32 -10.15
N GLY A 50 3.94 -22.76 -9.47
CA GLY A 50 2.75 -23.30 -10.14
C GLY A 50 2.06 -22.25 -11.01
N ARG A 51 1.94 -21.00 -10.50
CA ARG A 51 1.42 -19.88 -11.31
C ARG A 51 2.32 -19.51 -12.48
N ILE A 52 3.66 -19.63 -12.35
CA ILE A 52 4.59 -19.45 -13.47
C ILE A 52 4.31 -20.48 -14.58
N VAL A 53 4.06 -21.74 -14.20
CA VAL A 53 3.68 -22.79 -15.17
C VAL A 53 2.36 -22.45 -15.85
N LEU A 54 1.35 -21.98 -15.11
CA LEU A 54 0.08 -21.54 -15.70
C LEU A 54 0.26 -20.38 -16.68
N ILE A 55 1.01 -19.34 -16.29
CA ILE A 55 1.30 -18.16 -17.12
C ILE A 55 2.03 -18.57 -18.39
N ARG A 56 3.05 -19.42 -18.28
CA ARG A 56 3.77 -19.95 -19.41
C ARG A 56 2.85 -20.71 -20.36
N SER A 57 2.04 -21.63 -19.82
CA SER A 57 1.11 -22.45 -20.60
C SER A 57 0.04 -21.62 -21.31
N LEU A 58 -0.43 -20.52 -20.69
CA LEU A 58 -1.32 -19.54 -21.33
C LEU A 58 -0.63 -18.82 -22.48
N ALA A 59 0.60 -18.32 -22.28
CA ALA A 59 1.35 -17.59 -23.30
C ALA A 59 1.73 -18.46 -24.48
N GLU A 60 1.99 -19.76 -24.26
CA GLU A 60 2.24 -20.75 -25.29
C GLU A 60 0.95 -21.28 -25.95
N GLY A 61 -0.22 -20.84 -25.53
CA GLY A 61 -1.51 -21.30 -26.04
C GLY A 61 -1.86 -22.77 -25.72
N ARG A 62 -1.13 -23.40 -24.78
CA ARG A 62 -1.36 -24.80 -24.38
C ARG A 62 -2.61 -24.98 -23.50
N ILE A 63 -2.99 -23.93 -22.78
CA ILE A 63 -4.23 -23.88 -21.97
C ILE A 63 -4.96 -22.56 -22.24
N GLY A 64 -6.27 -22.57 -21.95
CA GLY A 64 -7.09 -21.36 -21.98
C GLY A 64 -7.37 -20.83 -20.56
N LEU A 65 -8.05 -19.68 -20.48
CA LEU A 65 -8.55 -19.11 -19.24
C LEU A 65 -9.83 -19.84 -18.79
N SER A 66 -9.67 -21.08 -18.28
CA SER A 66 -10.76 -21.79 -17.58
C SER A 66 -11.07 -21.10 -16.24
N ASP A 67 -12.21 -21.40 -15.61
CA ASP A 67 -12.57 -20.87 -14.28
C ASP A 67 -11.50 -21.24 -13.24
N SER A 68 -10.97 -22.45 -13.29
CA SER A 68 -9.88 -22.90 -12.43
C SER A 68 -8.60 -22.08 -12.63
N THR A 69 -8.18 -21.86 -13.89
CA THR A 69 -7.00 -21.06 -14.21
C THR A 69 -7.16 -19.63 -13.69
N VAL A 70 -8.32 -19.02 -13.93
CA VAL A 70 -8.65 -17.66 -13.43
C VAL A 70 -8.62 -17.61 -11.91
N GLN A 71 -9.18 -18.62 -11.23
CA GLN A 71 -9.20 -18.71 -9.77
C GLN A 71 -7.77 -18.72 -9.20
N HIS A 72 -6.91 -19.64 -9.65
CA HIS A 72 -5.54 -19.76 -9.14
C HIS A 72 -4.70 -18.50 -9.37
N LEU A 73 -4.80 -17.88 -10.55
CA LEU A 73 -4.09 -16.64 -10.85
C LEU A 73 -4.65 -15.45 -10.04
N SER A 74 -5.97 -15.37 -9.87
CA SER A 74 -6.63 -14.27 -9.14
C SER A 74 -6.42 -14.35 -7.63
N LEU A 75 -6.15 -15.55 -7.07
CA LEU A 75 -5.80 -15.73 -5.66
C LEU A 75 -4.42 -15.15 -5.29
N CYS A 76 -3.59 -14.78 -6.27
CA CYS A 76 -2.32 -14.15 -5.97
C CYS A 76 -2.49 -12.74 -5.40
N LEU A 77 -1.89 -12.49 -4.22
CA LEU A 77 -1.86 -11.20 -3.52
C LEU A 77 -0.94 -10.15 -4.17
N ASP A 78 -0.07 -10.57 -5.07
CA ASP A 78 1.01 -9.74 -5.61
C ASP A 78 1.90 -9.10 -4.51
N CYS A 79 2.14 -9.84 -3.44
CA CYS A 79 2.94 -9.37 -2.30
C CYS A 79 4.45 -9.40 -2.56
N ARG A 80 4.91 -10.05 -3.63
CA ARG A 80 6.31 -10.16 -4.09
C ARG A 80 7.28 -10.83 -3.11
N ALA A 81 6.78 -11.53 -2.08
CA ALA A 81 7.64 -12.26 -1.16
C ALA A 81 8.48 -13.34 -1.87
N CYS A 82 7.89 -13.97 -2.89
CA CYS A 82 8.56 -14.95 -3.74
C CYS A 82 9.74 -14.38 -4.54
N GLU A 83 9.72 -13.10 -4.93
CA GLU A 83 10.86 -12.44 -5.59
C GLU A 83 12.04 -12.23 -4.65
N THR A 84 11.76 -12.00 -3.36
CA THR A 84 12.81 -11.77 -2.37
C THR A 84 13.66 -13.01 -2.11
N VAL A 85 13.06 -14.18 -2.22
CA VAL A 85 13.73 -15.48 -1.96
C VAL A 85 14.16 -16.20 -3.23
N CYS A 86 13.87 -15.63 -4.40
CA CYS A 86 14.18 -16.25 -5.69
C CYS A 86 15.65 -16.06 -6.07
N PRO A 87 16.48 -17.14 -6.10
CA PRO A 87 17.88 -17.02 -6.49
C PRO A 87 18.06 -16.71 -7.98
N ALA A 88 17.06 -17.10 -8.81
CA ALA A 88 17.06 -16.84 -10.25
C ALA A 88 16.53 -15.45 -10.63
N GLY A 89 16.08 -14.66 -9.66
CA GLY A 89 15.62 -13.29 -9.90
C GLY A 89 14.37 -13.17 -10.78
N VAL A 90 13.48 -14.16 -10.79
CA VAL A 90 12.25 -14.14 -11.59
C VAL A 90 11.41 -12.89 -11.25
N PRO A 91 11.08 -12.03 -12.23
CA PRO A 91 10.27 -10.82 -12.01
C PRO A 91 8.78 -11.15 -11.89
N TYR A 92 8.44 -11.90 -10.85
CA TYR A 92 7.13 -12.52 -10.67
C TYR A 92 5.97 -11.51 -10.66
N GLY A 93 6.15 -10.33 -10.06
CA GLY A 93 5.12 -9.30 -10.04
C GLY A 93 4.68 -8.88 -11.43
N ARG A 94 5.62 -8.74 -12.39
CA ARG A 94 5.31 -8.43 -13.79
C ARG A 94 4.53 -9.56 -14.46
N LEU A 95 4.91 -10.80 -14.17
CA LEU A 95 4.25 -11.98 -14.75
C LEU A 95 2.80 -12.09 -14.30
N ILE A 96 2.54 -11.90 -13.02
CA ILE A 96 1.18 -11.98 -12.47
C ILE A 96 0.32 -10.78 -12.87
N GLU A 97 0.88 -9.57 -12.97
CA GLU A 97 0.18 -8.39 -13.49
C GLU A 97 -0.22 -8.58 -14.95
N ALA A 98 0.66 -9.14 -15.81
CA ALA A 98 0.33 -9.49 -17.21
C ALA A 98 -0.78 -10.53 -17.29
N ALA A 99 -0.73 -11.57 -16.44
CA ALA A 99 -1.79 -12.58 -16.38
C ALA A 99 -3.13 -11.99 -15.93
N LYS A 100 -3.13 -11.10 -14.94
CA LYS A 100 -4.35 -10.39 -14.52
C LYS A 100 -4.90 -9.47 -15.60
N ALA A 101 -4.04 -8.81 -16.38
CA ALA A 101 -4.45 -8.00 -17.51
C ALA A 101 -5.11 -8.85 -18.61
N GLU A 102 -4.57 -10.03 -18.89
CA GLU A 102 -5.16 -10.97 -19.84
C GLU A 102 -6.53 -11.51 -19.35
N ILE A 103 -6.64 -11.83 -18.06
CA ILE A 103 -7.92 -12.23 -17.45
C ILE A 103 -8.96 -11.12 -17.59
N GLU A 104 -8.60 -9.87 -17.30
CA GLU A 104 -9.55 -8.76 -17.40
C GLU A 104 -10.01 -8.50 -18.84
N ARG A 105 -9.10 -8.66 -19.81
CA ARG A 105 -9.41 -8.51 -21.22
C ARG A 105 -10.39 -9.58 -21.72
N GLN A 106 -10.13 -10.86 -21.41
CA GLN A 106 -10.94 -11.98 -21.92
C GLN A 106 -12.19 -12.23 -21.08
N ARG A 107 -12.14 -11.94 -19.77
CA ARG A 107 -13.19 -12.25 -18.78
C ARG A 107 -13.49 -11.05 -17.88
N PRO A 108 -14.00 -9.94 -18.42
CA PRO A 108 -14.23 -8.70 -17.66
C PRO A 108 -15.29 -8.82 -16.55
N GLY A 109 -15.98 -9.95 -16.51
CA GLY A 109 -17.02 -10.23 -15.51
C GLY A 109 -18.38 -9.63 -15.86
N GLY A 110 -19.36 -9.86 -14.98
CA GLY A 110 -20.73 -9.40 -15.14
C GLY A 110 -20.89 -7.88 -15.01
N PRO A 111 -22.11 -7.34 -15.30
CA PRO A 111 -22.35 -5.90 -15.32
C PRO A 111 -22.06 -5.21 -13.98
N VAL A 112 -22.36 -5.84 -12.86
CA VAL A 112 -22.09 -5.29 -11.52
C VAL A 112 -20.58 -5.12 -11.28
N ARG A 113 -19.77 -6.13 -11.63
CA ARG A 113 -18.30 -6.04 -11.51
C ARG A 113 -17.74 -4.94 -12.43
N ARG A 114 -18.25 -4.83 -13.68
CA ARG A 114 -17.83 -3.79 -14.62
C ARG A 114 -18.20 -2.40 -14.10
N ALA A 115 -19.41 -2.20 -13.59
CA ALA A 115 -19.83 -0.94 -12.98
C ALA A 115 -18.97 -0.57 -11.77
N PHE A 116 -18.69 -1.53 -10.87
CA PHE A 116 -17.81 -1.32 -9.73
C PHE A 116 -16.40 -0.89 -10.17
N ARG A 117 -15.82 -1.55 -11.16
CA ARG A 117 -14.51 -1.19 -11.70
C ARG A 117 -14.52 0.20 -12.32
N TRP A 118 -15.50 0.50 -13.14
CA TRP A 118 -15.65 1.80 -13.78
C TRP A 118 -15.79 2.93 -12.72
N ILE A 119 -16.65 2.75 -11.72
CA ILE A 119 -16.80 3.75 -10.64
C ILE A 119 -15.48 3.97 -9.90
N ASN A 120 -14.80 2.89 -9.49
CA ASN A 120 -13.61 3.03 -8.67
C ASN A 120 -12.39 3.46 -9.48
N PHE A 121 -12.10 2.80 -10.60
CA PHE A 121 -10.86 3.01 -11.35
C PHE A 121 -10.95 4.16 -12.35
N ASP A 122 -12.09 4.34 -13.02
CA ASP A 122 -12.27 5.39 -14.03
C ASP A 122 -12.76 6.69 -13.42
N LEU A 123 -13.75 6.64 -12.52
CA LEU A 123 -14.37 7.84 -12.00
C LEU A 123 -13.65 8.36 -10.74
N LEU A 124 -13.50 7.54 -9.70
CA LEU A 124 -13.00 8.02 -8.41
C LEU A 124 -11.48 8.19 -8.38
N LEU A 125 -10.72 7.16 -8.74
CA LEU A 125 -9.25 7.21 -8.63
C LEU A 125 -8.61 8.13 -9.68
N ARG A 126 -9.22 8.25 -10.85
CA ARG A 126 -8.75 9.13 -11.93
C ARG A 126 -9.02 10.61 -11.66
N HIS A 127 -10.11 10.92 -10.95
CA HIS A 127 -10.57 12.29 -10.74
C HIS A 127 -10.56 12.67 -9.25
N PRO A 128 -9.50 13.34 -8.75
CA PRO A 128 -9.39 13.71 -7.33
C PRO A 128 -10.57 14.53 -6.78
N ARG A 129 -11.26 15.29 -7.66
CA ARG A 129 -12.47 16.05 -7.28
C ARG A 129 -13.63 15.09 -6.97
N MET A 130 -13.84 14.08 -7.80
CA MET A 130 -14.90 13.07 -7.58
C MET A 130 -14.62 12.24 -6.33
N LEU A 131 -13.36 11.85 -6.11
CA LEU A 131 -12.97 11.13 -4.91
C LEU A 131 -13.22 11.97 -3.64
N ARG A 132 -12.93 13.27 -3.67
CA ARG A 132 -13.24 14.18 -2.54
C ARG A 132 -14.74 14.34 -2.31
N LEU A 133 -15.54 14.42 -3.38
CA LEU A 133 -16.99 14.48 -3.29
C LEU A 133 -17.57 13.20 -2.70
N ALA A 134 -17.11 12.03 -3.16
CA ALA A 134 -17.51 10.73 -2.60
C ALA A 134 -17.13 10.63 -1.12
N ALA A 135 -15.93 11.06 -0.74
CA ALA A 135 -15.50 11.11 0.66
C ALA A 135 -16.35 12.08 1.50
N ALA A 136 -16.79 13.22 0.94
CA ALA A 136 -17.71 14.13 1.62
C ALA A 136 -19.08 13.50 1.85
N GLY A 137 -19.63 12.81 0.85
CA GLY A 137 -20.88 12.04 0.97
C GLY A 137 -20.77 10.93 2.03
N LEU A 138 -19.64 10.19 2.04
CA LEU A 138 -19.38 9.17 3.06
C LEU A 138 -19.29 9.76 4.48
N ARG A 139 -18.65 10.94 4.63
CA ARG A 139 -18.62 11.64 5.93
C ARG A 139 -20.03 12.04 6.39
N LEU A 140 -20.86 12.54 5.47
CA LEU A 140 -22.23 12.88 5.80
C LEU A 140 -23.03 11.65 6.23
N TYR A 141 -22.90 10.52 5.53
CA TYR A 141 -23.47 9.23 5.89
C TYR A 141 -23.07 8.79 7.29
N GLN A 142 -21.80 8.95 7.65
CA GLN A 142 -21.28 8.62 8.98
C GLN A 142 -21.73 9.61 10.06
N ALA A 143 -21.68 10.91 9.78
CA ALA A 143 -21.99 11.97 10.73
C ALA A 143 -23.50 12.12 11.02
N SER A 144 -24.36 11.78 10.07
CA SER A 144 -25.82 11.83 10.23
C SER A 144 -26.40 10.72 11.11
N GLY A 145 -25.58 9.74 11.53
CA GLY A 145 -26.05 8.55 12.23
C GLY A 145 -26.70 7.50 11.31
N LEU A 146 -26.88 7.78 10.02
CA LEU A 146 -27.46 6.84 9.07
C LEU A 146 -26.66 5.52 8.98
N GLN A 147 -25.33 5.59 9.10
CA GLN A 147 -24.49 4.39 9.15
C GLN A 147 -24.83 3.52 10.37
N ALA A 148 -24.98 4.13 11.54
CA ALA A 148 -25.39 3.41 12.75
C ALA A 148 -26.76 2.76 12.59
N LEU A 149 -27.72 3.50 12.05
CA LEU A 149 -29.07 2.99 11.76
C LEU A 149 -29.04 1.80 10.79
N VAL A 150 -28.29 1.91 9.69
CA VAL A 150 -28.14 0.84 8.68
C VAL A 150 -27.51 -0.42 9.30
N ARG A 151 -26.53 -0.26 10.15
CA ARG A 151 -25.84 -1.38 10.82
C ARG A 151 -26.71 -2.04 11.89
N THR A 152 -27.40 -1.25 12.71
CA THR A 152 -28.22 -1.77 13.83
C THR A 152 -29.55 -2.34 13.37
N SER A 153 -30.19 -1.76 12.34
CA SER A 153 -31.46 -2.25 11.78
C SER A 153 -31.34 -3.58 11.03
N GLY A 154 -30.11 -3.99 10.65
CA GLY A 154 -29.90 -5.18 9.84
C GLY A 154 -30.28 -5.04 8.37
N LEU A 155 -30.83 -3.88 7.95
CA LEU A 155 -31.23 -3.61 6.55
C LEU A 155 -30.14 -3.91 5.54
N ILE A 156 -28.87 -3.64 5.91
CA ILE A 156 -27.71 -3.91 5.04
C ILE A 156 -27.58 -5.41 4.72
N ARG A 157 -27.98 -6.29 5.63
CA ARG A 157 -27.89 -7.76 5.46
C ARG A 157 -28.93 -8.28 4.44
N ALA A 158 -29.99 -7.53 4.21
CA ALA A 158 -31.02 -7.84 3.22
C ALA A 158 -30.61 -7.44 1.79
N LEU A 159 -29.55 -6.64 1.64
CA LEU A 159 -29.04 -6.26 0.32
C LEU A 159 -28.30 -7.43 -0.35
N PRO A 160 -28.50 -7.63 -1.66
CA PRO A 160 -27.91 -8.74 -2.38
C PRO A 160 -26.39 -8.59 -2.56
N GLY A 161 -25.70 -9.71 -2.66
CA GLY A 161 -24.28 -9.76 -3.04
C GLY A 161 -23.31 -9.33 -1.94
N THR A 162 -22.29 -8.58 -2.33
CA THR A 162 -21.13 -8.19 -1.49
C THR A 162 -21.31 -6.83 -0.79
N LEU A 163 -22.44 -6.13 -0.98
CA LEU A 163 -22.69 -4.80 -0.41
C LEU A 163 -22.57 -4.75 1.12
N PRO A 164 -23.06 -5.74 1.89
CA PRO A 164 -22.88 -5.76 3.34
C PRO A 164 -21.38 -5.80 3.74
N ALA A 165 -20.58 -6.60 3.04
CA ALA A 165 -19.15 -6.71 3.29
C ALA A 165 -18.41 -5.41 2.95
N TRP A 166 -18.82 -4.73 1.88
CA TRP A 166 -18.21 -3.45 1.48
C TRP A 166 -18.54 -2.34 2.48
N GLU A 167 -19.80 -2.28 2.98
CA GLU A 167 -20.16 -1.31 4.01
C GLU A 167 -19.38 -1.52 5.31
N ALA A 168 -19.19 -2.77 5.72
CA ALA A 168 -18.41 -3.10 6.90
C ALA A 168 -16.94 -2.65 6.80
N LEU A 169 -16.39 -2.60 5.58
CA LEU A 169 -15.01 -2.17 5.29
C LEU A 169 -14.86 -0.65 5.09
N LEU A 170 -15.96 0.12 5.16
CA LEU A 170 -15.86 1.58 5.04
C LEU A 170 -15.04 2.16 6.18
N PRO A 171 -13.94 2.88 5.89
CA PRO A 171 -13.11 3.48 6.92
C PRO A 171 -13.82 4.64 7.60
N PRO A 172 -13.58 4.88 8.90
CA PRO A 172 -14.00 6.11 9.53
C PRO A 172 -13.28 7.30 8.88
N LEU A 173 -14.03 8.36 8.57
CA LEU A 173 -13.52 9.57 7.95
C LEU A 173 -13.57 10.75 8.92
N PRO A 174 -12.57 10.93 9.80
CA PRO A 174 -12.59 11.97 10.82
C PRO A 174 -12.55 13.37 10.21
N ALA A 175 -13.15 14.34 10.92
CA ALA A 175 -13.17 15.74 10.53
C ALA A 175 -11.74 16.33 10.42
N ALA A 176 -10.84 15.92 11.30
CA ALA A 176 -9.45 16.36 11.31
C ALA A 176 -8.67 16.02 10.02
N GLY A 177 -9.15 15.08 9.21
CA GLY A 177 -8.56 14.73 7.93
C GLY A 177 -8.88 15.68 6.76
N ARG A 178 -9.76 16.67 6.95
CA ARG A 178 -10.31 17.50 5.86
C ARG A 178 -9.35 18.55 5.29
N ALA A 179 -8.46 19.10 6.13
CA ALA A 179 -7.57 20.15 5.67
C ALA A 179 -6.57 19.59 4.66
N PRO A 180 -6.49 20.16 3.45
CA PRO A 180 -5.50 19.76 2.46
C PRO A 180 -4.09 20.05 2.98
N LEU A 181 -3.11 19.31 2.46
CA LEU A 181 -1.70 19.66 2.70
C LEU A 181 -1.42 21.00 2.01
N PRO A 182 -0.74 21.96 2.67
CA PRO A 182 -0.28 23.17 2.01
C PRO A 182 0.61 22.86 0.80
N ALA A 183 0.57 23.72 -0.22
CA ALA A 183 1.43 23.55 -1.40
C ALA A 183 2.93 23.57 -1.02
N LEU A 184 3.27 24.34 0.01
CA LEU A 184 4.62 24.41 0.61
C LEU A 184 4.50 24.35 2.13
N THR A 185 5.25 23.44 2.75
CA THR A 185 5.55 23.45 4.19
C THR A 185 7.02 23.78 4.34
N PRO A 186 7.39 24.97 4.86
CA PRO A 186 8.78 25.39 4.97
C PRO A 186 9.53 24.58 6.02
N ALA A 187 10.84 24.45 5.83
CA ALA A 187 11.74 23.82 6.78
C ALA A 187 11.71 24.56 8.13
N ALA A 188 11.72 23.81 9.22
CA ALA A 188 11.89 24.35 10.56
C ALA A 188 13.38 24.39 10.92
N GLY A 189 13.94 25.59 11.13
CA GLY A 189 15.35 25.78 11.42
C GLY A 189 16.25 25.74 10.18
N ALA A 190 17.49 25.28 10.33
CA ALA A 190 18.47 25.28 9.24
C ALA A 190 18.03 24.39 8.06
N ARG A 191 17.87 25.00 6.90
CA ARG A 191 17.41 24.36 5.67
C ARG A 191 18.46 23.39 5.11
N ARG A 192 18.06 22.16 4.78
CA ARG A 192 18.88 21.17 4.05
C ARG A 192 18.63 21.19 2.53
N GLY A 193 17.41 21.50 2.14
CA GLY A 193 16.98 21.48 0.75
C GLY A 193 15.47 21.38 0.61
N ARG A 194 15.02 20.89 -0.53
CA ARG A 194 13.62 20.73 -0.87
C ARG A 194 13.33 19.29 -1.24
N VAL A 195 12.18 18.78 -0.82
CA VAL A 195 11.60 17.49 -1.23
C VAL A 195 10.19 17.70 -1.75
N ALA A 196 9.77 16.89 -2.70
CA ALA A 196 8.37 16.81 -3.07
C ALA A 196 7.70 15.64 -2.34
N MET A 197 6.40 15.73 -2.11
CA MET A 197 5.65 14.70 -1.41
C MET A 197 4.45 14.23 -2.24
N LEU A 198 4.30 12.91 -2.40
CA LEU A 198 3.09 12.33 -2.94
C LEU A 198 1.97 12.44 -1.89
N THR A 199 0.87 13.13 -2.24
CA THR A 199 -0.32 13.19 -1.36
C THR A 199 -1.21 11.97 -1.48
N GLY A 200 -1.16 11.28 -2.62
CA GLY A 200 -1.91 10.07 -2.92
C GLY A 200 -3.42 10.30 -3.11
N CYS A 201 -4.11 9.28 -3.58
CA CYS A 201 -5.56 9.29 -3.77
C CYS A 201 -6.30 9.01 -2.44
N VAL A 202 -6.40 7.74 -2.04
CA VAL A 202 -7.03 7.32 -0.77
C VAL A 202 -6.36 7.95 0.44
N GLN A 203 -5.02 8.06 0.42
CA GLN A 203 -4.23 8.69 1.48
C GLN A 203 -4.70 10.12 1.76
N SER A 204 -4.99 10.91 0.73
CA SER A 204 -5.41 12.32 0.90
C SER A 204 -6.79 12.48 1.52
N VAL A 205 -7.73 11.55 1.30
CA VAL A 205 -9.11 11.66 1.76
C VAL A 205 -9.39 10.90 3.06
N VAL A 206 -8.70 9.78 3.29
CA VAL A 206 -8.87 8.94 4.48
C VAL A 206 -7.81 9.27 5.54
N PHE A 207 -6.55 9.43 5.11
CA PHE A 207 -5.38 9.57 5.97
C PHE A 207 -4.65 10.90 5.80
N GLY A 208 -5.38 11.98 5.51
CA GLY A 208 -4.78 13.31 5.35
C GLY A 208 -3.95 13.77 6.56
N ALA A 209 -4.25 13.26 7.76
CA ALA A 209 -3.46 13.48 8.97
C ALA A 209 -2.03 12.92 8.83
N HIS A 210 -1.86 11.74 8.23
CA HIS A 210 -0.55 11.13 7.98
C HIS A 210 0.29 11.99 7.00
N ASN A 211 -0.36 12.56 5.97
CA ASN A 211 0.33 13.48 5.06
C ASN A 211 0.84 14.71 5.80
N ARG A 212 0.04 15.31 6.67
CA ARG A 212 0.47 16.47 7.49
C ARG A 212 1.55 16.09 8.49
N ALA A 213 1.45 14.93 9.14
CA ALA A 213 2.49 14.42 10.02
C ALA A 213 3.80 14.22 9.26
N THR A 214 3.74 13.63 8.05
CA THR A 214 4.92 13.46 7.18
C THR A 214 5.56 14.82 6.85
N ALA A 215 4.76 15.81 6.45
CA ALA A 215 5.28 17.13 6.13
C ALA A 215 5.92 17.81 7.34
N ARG A 216 5.31 17.71 8.54
CA ARG A 216 5.91 18.25 9.78
C ARG A 216 7.21 17.56 10.13
N VAL A 217 7.27 16.22 10.08
CA VAL A 217 8.49 15.46 10.38
C VAL A 217 9.61 15.86 9.40
N LEU A 218 9.32 15.95 8.11
CA LEU A 218 10.30 16.37 7.11
C LEU A 218 10.76 17.82 7.36
N ALA A 219 9.83 18.74 7.66
CA ALA A 219 10.14 20.14 7.96
C ALA A 219 11.01 20.26 9.21
N ARG A 220 10.73 19.52 10.31
CA ARG A 220 11.56 19.45 11.51
C ARG A 220 12.97 18.94 11.22
N ASN A 221 13.11 18.13 10.17
CA ASN A 221 14.41 17.65 9.70
C ASN A 221 15.10 18.58 8.70
N GLY A 222 14.58 19.81 8.51
CA GLY A 222 15.22 20.85 7.69
C GLY A 222 14.88 20.79 6.21
N TRP A 223 13.79 20.13 5.81
CA TRP A 223 13.37 20.04 4.42
C TRP A 223 12.16 20.94 4.14
N ASP A 224 12.25 21.78 3.09
CA ASP A 224 11.05 22.37 2.49
C ASP A 224 10.26 21.25 1.82
N VAL A 225 8.99 21.09 2.16
CA VAL A 225 8.12 20.06 1.60
C VAL A 225 7.14 20.68 0.62
N VAL A 226 7.28 20.37 -0.66
CA VAL A 226 6.33 20.80 -1.68
C VAL A 226 5.34 19.68 -1.97
N ALA A 227 4.07 20.03 -2.10
CA ALA A 227 3.01 19.17 -2.58
C ALA A 227 2.51 19.71 -3.92
N PRO A 228 3.11 19.29 -5.05
CA PRO A 228 2.74 19.80 -6.36
C PRO A 228 1.25 19.68 -6.63
N ALA A 229 0.68 20.67 -7.32
CA ALA A 229 -0.70 20.59 -7.76
C ALA A 229 -0.88 19.55 -8.88
N GLY A 230 -2.12 19.13 -9.12
CA GLY A 230 -2.40 18.20 -10.23
C GLY A 230 -2.14 16.72 -9.94
N GLN A 231 -1.66 16.38 -8.75
CA GLN A 231 -1.46 14.97 -8.37
C GLN A 231 -2.77 14.18 -8.43
N SER A 232 -2.67 12.94 -8.87
CA SER A 232 -3.76 11.96 -8.94
C SER A 232 -3.37 10.63 -8.30
N CYS A 233 -4.04 9.55 -8.66
CA CYS A 233 -3.63 8.21 -8.25
C CYS A 233 -2.33 7.81 -8.97
N CYS A 234 -1.43 7.13 -8.25
CA CYS A 234 -0.20 6.60 -8.84
C CYS A 234 -0.40 5.43 -9.83
N GLY A 235 -1.62 4.87 -9.94
CA GLY A 235 -1.93 3.76 -10.82
C GLY A 235 -1.69 2.35 -10.25
N ALA A 236 -1.13 2.21 -9.05
CA ALA A 236 -0.84 0.90 -8.47
C ALA A 236 -2.07 -0.02 -8.39
N LEU A 237 -3.24 0.50 -7.99
CA LEU A 237 -4.46 -0.28 -7.90
C LEU A 237 -4.96 -0.76 -9.27
N ASN A 238 -4.73 0.04 -10.32
CA ASN A 238 -5.06 -0.34 -11.69
C ASN A 238 -4.13 -1.46 -12.18
N ALA A 239 -2.81 -1.33 -11.98
CA ALA A 239 -1.82 -2.35 -12.35
C ALA A 239 -2.14 -3.69 -11.67
N HIS A 240 -2.31 -3.70 -10.35
CA HIS A 240 -2.64 -4.92 -9.59
C HIS A 240 -4.01 -5.49 -9.94
N GLY A 241 -4.94 -4.65 -10.41
CA GLY A 241 -6.27 -5.04 -10.90
C GLY A 241 -6.32 -5.49 -12.35
N GLY A 242 -5.18 -5.53 -13.05
CA GLY A 242 -5.11 -5.92 -14.47
C GLY A 242 -5.50 -4.82 -15.47
N ASP A 243 -5.63 -3.57 -15.03
CA ASP A 243 -5.91 -2.42 -15.91
C ASP A 243 -4.60 -1.69 -16.26
N HIS A 244 -3.79 -2.36 -17.07
CA HIS A 244 -2.46 -1.89 -17.44
C HIS A 244 -2.49 -0.56 -18.19
N ALA A 245 -3.43 -0.39 -19.13
CA ALA A 245 -3.52 0.84 -19.93
C ALA A 245 -3.76 2.07 -19.06
N ARG A 246 -4.62 1.96 -18.04
CA ARG A 246 -4.85 3.07 -17.09
C ARG A 246 -3.68 3.26 -16.14
N ALA A 247 -2.99 2.19 -15.75
CA ALA A 247 -1.78 2.31 -14.95
C ALA A 247 -0.72 3.13 -15.67
N LEU A 248 -0.51 2.91 -16.98
CA LEU A 248 0.38 3.70 -17.83
C LEU A 248 -0.05 5.18 -17.89
N GLU A 249 -1.35 5.45 -18.12
CA GLU A 249 -1.87 6.82 -18.16
C GLU A 249 -1.62 7.55 -16.83
N MET A 250 -1.91 6.90 -15.70
CA MET A 250 -1.72 7.46 -14.38
C MET A 250 -0.25 7.69 -14.05
N ALA A 251 0.64 6.80 -14.51
CA ALA A 251 2.07 6.97 -14.34
C ALA A 251 2.57 8.21 -15.08
N ARG A 252 2.17 8.43 -16.34
CA ARG A 252 2.51 9.64 -17.11
C ARG A 252 2.04 10.90 -16.40
N ARG A 253 0.78 10.97 -15.98
CA ARG A 253 0.20 12.10 -15.24
C ARG A 253 0.92 12.36 -13.91
N THR A 254 1.35 11.28 -13.24
CA THR A 254 2.11 11.42 -11.99
C THR A 254 3.48 12.02 -12.29
N ILE A 255 4.18 11.58 -13.33
CA ILE A 255 5.46 12.16 -13.74
C ILE A 255 5.29 13.65 -14.07
N GLU A 256 4.31 14.02 -14.90
CA GLU A 256 3.98 15.41 -15.25
C GLU A 256 3.75 16.30 -14.03
N ALA A 257 3.02 15.79 -13.03
CA ALA A 257 2.70 16.55 -11.82
C ALA A 257 3.95 16.93 -10.99
N PHE A 258 5.04 16.18 -11.12
CA PHE A 258 6.31 16.44 -10.43
C PHE A 258 7.39 17.00 -11.36
N GLU A 259 7.13 17.06 -12.66
CA GLU A 259 8.07 17.58 -13.64
C GLU A 259 8.30 19.09 -13.39
N GLY A 260 9.54 19.51 -13.41
CA GLY A 260 9.92 20.88 -13.08
C GLY A 260 10.20 21.14 -11.59
N GLU A 261 9.83 20.26 -10.69
CA GLU A 261 10.21 20.36 -9.28
C GLU A 261 11.69 20.01 -9.08
N ARG A 262 12.50 21.00 -8.69
CA ARG A 262 13.92 20.79 -8.35
C ARG A 262 14.02 20.31 -6.90
N VAL A 263 14.00 19.01 -6.69
CA VAL A 263 13.94 18.37 -5.36
C VAL A 263 15.01 17.31 -5.18
N ALA A 264 15.42 17.09 -3.94
CA ALA A 264 16.36 16.03 -3.57
C ALA A 264 15.72 14.63 -3.66
N ALA A 265 14.40 14.54 -3.40
CA ALA A 265 13.64 13.31 -3.48
C ALA A 265 12.14 13.59 -3.64
N ILE A 266 11.42 12.61 -4.17
CA ILE A 266 9.96 12.51 -4.09
C ILE A 266 9.64 11.53 -2.97
N VAL A 267 9.18 12.05 -1.82
CA VAL A 267 8.92 11.26 -0.62
C VAL A 267 7.51 10.67 -0.67
N VAL A 268 7.40 9.38 -0.40
CA VAL A 268 6.13 8.65 -0.41
C VAL A 268 5.93 7.96 0.94
N ASN A 269 4.80 8.22 1.59
CA ASN A 269 4.42 7.61 2.87
C ASN A 269 3.40 6.46 2.73
N THR A 270 3.31 5.88 1.54
CA THR A 270 2.38 4.79 1.19
C THR A 270 3.11 3.72 0.42
N SER A 271 3.30 2.56 1.02
CA SER A 271 4.18 1.50 0.50
C SER A 271 3.84 1.04 -0.91
N GLY A 272 2.55 0.84 -1.21
CA GLY A 272 2.10 0.40 -2.54
C GLY A 272 2.38 1.44 -3.62
N CYS A 273 2.11 2.73 -3.32
CA CYS A 273 2.44 3.81 -4.25
C CYS A 273 3.96 3.92 -4.46
N GLY A 274 4.75 3.86 -3.38
CA GLY A 274 6.21 3.95 -3.47
C GLY A 274 6.81 2.84 -4.33
N ALA A 275 6.39 1.59 -4.12
CA ALA A 275 6.85 0.45 -4.92
C ALA A 275 6.48 0.60 -6.41
N HIS A 276 5.25 1.03 -6.70
CA HIS A 276 4.79 1.20 -8.06
C HIS A 276 5.48 2.38 -8.77
N MET A 277 5.65 3.52 -8.11
CA MET A 277 6.37 4.68 -8.67
C MET A 277 7.85 4.38 -8.93
N LYS A 278 8.52 3.61 -8.07
CA LYS A 278 9.89 3.12 -8.30
C LYS A 278 9.96 2.19 -9.53
N ALA A 279 8.87 1.53 -9.88
CA ALA A 279 8.77 0.64 -11.04
C ALA A 279 8.40 1.36 -12.35
N TYR A 280 8.11 2.68 -12.35
CA TYR A 280 7.70 3.40 -13.57
C TYR A 280 8.73 3.31 -14.71
N GLY A 281 10.02 3.29 -14.40
CA GLY A 281 11.07 3.12 -15.39
C GLY A 281 10.96 1.80 -16.18
N THR A 282 10.47 0.74 -15.51
CA THR A 282 10.19 -0.55 -16.17
C THR A 282 8.80 -0.56 -16.80
N LEU A 283 7.82 0.06 -16.15
CA LEU A 283 6.43 0.12 -16.61
C LEU A 283 6.30 0.85 -17.95
N LEU A 284 7.06 1.93 -18.14
CA LEU A 284 7.07 2.77 -19.35
C LEU A 284 8.30 2.52 -20.25
N ALA A 285 9.01 1.40 -20.05
CA ALA A 285 10.25 1.13 -20.79
C ALA A 285 10.08 1.06 -22.32
N GLU A 286 8.91 0.61 -22.77
CA GLU A 286 8.58 0.44 -24.20
C GLU A 286 7.94 1.70 -24.80
N ASP A 287 7.72 2.75 -24.03
CA ASP A 287 7.19 4.03 -24.51
C ASP A 287 8.34 5.00 -24.84
N PRO A 288 8.66 5.23 -26.14
CA PRO A 288 9.81 6.05 -26.52
C PRO A 288 9.74 7.49 -25.99
N ALA A 289 8.53 8.02 -25.80
CA ALA A 289 8.33 9.38 -25.31
C ALA A 289 8.52 9.48 -23.79
N TRP A 290 8.31 8.39 -23.03
CA TRP A 290 8.25 8.41 -21.58
C TRP A 290 9.34 7.59 -20.88
N ALA A 291 10.02 6.69 -21.55
CA ALA A 291 10.98 5.77 -20.94
C ALA A 291 12.07 6.49 -20.14
N GLU A 292 12.65 7.58 -20.68
CA GLU A 292 13.68 8.33 -19.99
C GLU A 292 13.13 9.17 -18.82
N HIS A 293 11.99 9.82 -19.02
CA HIS A 293 11.28 10.57 -17.98
C HIS A 293 10.94 9.64 -16.79
N ALA A 294 10.42 8.45 -17.07
CA ALA A 294 10.04 7.46 -16.08
C ALA A 294 11.26 6.91 -15.31
N ARG A 295 12.38 6.66 -15.97
CA ARG A 295 13.63 6.23 -15.32
C ARG A 295 14.16 7.30 -14.36
N ARG A 296 14.24 8.55 -14.80
CA ARG A 296 14.68 9.68 -13.97
C ARG A 296 13.75 9.89 -12.79
N PHE A 297 12.44 9.89 -13.04
CA PHE A 297 11.43 10.01 -11.99
C PHE A 297 11.56 8.91 -10.95
N ALA A 298 11.58 7.65 -11.36
CA ALA A 298 11.69 6.50 -10.48
C ALA A 298 12.96 6.54 -9.60
N ALA A 299 14.07 7.04 -10.14
CA ALA A 299 15.33 7.20 -9.42
C ALA A 299 15.27 8.24 -8.28
N THR A 300 14.30 9.18 -8.32
CA THR A 300 14.12 10.20 -7.26
C THR A 300 13.13 9.78 -6.18
N VAL A 301 12.33 8.73 -6.40
CA VAL A 301 11.32 8.26 -5.45
C VAL A 301 11.95 7.59 -4.24
N ARG A 302 11.54 8.00 -3.04
CA ARG A 302 11.98 7.42 -1.76
C ARG A 302 10.80 7.13 -0.84
N ASP A 303 10.81 5.98 -0.18
CA ASP A 303 9.93 5.76 0.96
C ASP A 303 10.29 6.73 2.09
N VAL A 304 9.30 7.17 2.87
CA VAL A 304 9.52 8.13 3.95
C VAL A 304 10.53 7.64 4.99
N ALA A 305 10.49 6.34 5.33
CA ALA A 305 11.42 5.77 6.29
C ALA A 305 12.84 5.61 5.69
N GLU A 306 12.91 5.21 4.41
CA GLU A 306 14.18 5.17 3.66
C GLU A 306 14.84 6.56 3.61
N PHE A 307 14.06 7.58 3.27
CA PHE A 307 14.56 8.95 3.15
C PHE A 307 15.06 9.51 4.49
N LEU A 308 14.24 9.38 5.55
CA LEU A 308 14.57 9.91 6.87
C LEU A 308 15.77 9.20 7.50
N ALA A 309 15.87 7.87 7.36
CA ALA A 309 17.02 7.11 7.86
C ALA A 309 18.31 7.49 7.13
N GLY A 310 18.27 7.68 5.81
CA GLY A 310 19.41 8.10 5.00
C GLY A 310 19.85 9.55 5.26
N ALA A 311 18.90 10.42 5.60
CA ALA A 311 19.18 11.84 5.89
C ALA A 311 19.63 12.12 7.32
N ALA A 312 19.56 11.16 8.22
CA ALA A 312 19.71 11.26 9.67
C ALA A 312 18.72 12.27 10.32
N LEU A 313 18.08 11.87 11.40
CA LEU A 313 17.12 12.73 12.11
C LEU A 313 17.83 13.93 12.77
N ARG A 314 17.16 15.07 12.83
CA ARG A 314 17.64 16.30 13.48
C ARG A 314 16.81 16.63 14.71
N GLY A 315 17.48 17.26 15.67
CA GLY A 315 16.88 17.75 16.91
C GLY A 315 16.59 16.67 17.93
N PRO A 316 16.26 17.07 19.16
CA PRO A 316 15.92 16.12 20.22
C PRO A 316 14.54 15.51 19.96
N LEU A 317 14.46 14.20 20.07
CA LEU A 317 13.20 13.49 20.11
C LEU A 317 12.70 13.41 21.56
N GLN A 318 11.43 13.73 21.77
CA GLN A 318 10.77 13.59 23.06
C GLN A 318 10.46 12.12 23.36
N PRO A 319 10.45 11.69 24.60
CA PRO A 319 10.08 10.33 24.98
C PRO A 319 8.66 9.96 24.56
N VAL A 320 8.51 8.76 23.98
CA VAL A 320 7.22 8.14 23.66
C VAL A 320 7.15 6.80 24.40
N PRO A 321 6.70 6.79 25.68
CA PRO A 321 6.71 5.58 26.52
C PRO A 321 5.60 4.62 26.08
N MET A 322 5.90 3.82 25.06
CA MET A 322 4.99 2.81 24.50
C MET A 322 5.76 1.54 24.13
N THR A 323 5.08 0.39 24.25
CA THR A 323 5.54 -0.85 23.63
C THR A 323 4.78 -1.04 22.31
N VAL A 324 5.51 -1.13 21.22
CA VAL A 324 4.95 -1.30 19.87
C VAL A 324 5.55 -2.51 19.19
N THR A 325 4.82 -3.05 18.22
CA THR A 325 5.37 -4.02 17.26
C THR A 325 5.32 -3.44 15.85
N TYR A 326 6.18 -3.91 14.93
CA TYR A 326 6.25 -3.38 13.58
C TYR A 326 5.80 -4.43 12.55
N HIS A 327 4.75 -4.10 11.79
CA HIS A 327 4.34 -4.87 10.62
C HIS A 327 5.03 -4.29 9.39
N ASP A 328 5.85 -5.10 8.73
CA ASP A 328 6.51 -4.74 7.48
C ASP A 328 5.52 -4.83 6.31
N PRO A 329 5.11 -3.70 5.68
CA PRO A 329 4.28 -3.78 4.49
C PRO A 329 5.02 -4.52 3.38
N CYS A 330 4.37 -5.49 2.76
CA CYS A 330 4.99 -6.33 1.74
C CYS A 330 5.66 -5.51 0.61
N HIS A 331 5.03 -4.41 0.17
CA HIS A 331 5.61 -3.53 -0.85
C HIS A 331 6.77 -2.65 -0.35
N VAL A 332 6.99 -2.50 0.96
CA VAL A 332 8.23 -1.92 1.50
C VAL A 332 9.32 -2.97 1.50
N VAL A 333 9.07 -4.11 2.14
CA VAL A 333 10.11 -5.10 2.39
C VAL A 333 10.46 -5.92 1.15
N HIS A 334 9.47 -6.31 0.35
CA HIS A 334 9.67 -7.15 -0.84
C HIS A 334 9.73 -6.34 -2.14
N GLY A 335 8.85 -5.33 -2.28
CA GLY A 335 8.80 -4.49 -3.48
C GLY A 335 9.95 -3.48 -3.55
N GLN A 336 10.21 -2.76 -2.45
CA GLN A 336 11.24 -1.70 -2.41
C GLN A 336 12.54 -2.16 -1.77
N LYS A 337 12.62 -3.38 -1.19
CA LYS A 337 13.80 -3.95 -0.51
C LYS A 337 14.26 -3.16 0.72
N ILE A 338 13.34 -2.45 1.39
CA ILE A 338 13.60 -1.65 2.58
C ILE A 338 13.26 -2.48 3.82
N ARG A 339 14.27 -2.90 4.60
CA ARG A 339 14.10 -3.77 5.78
C ARG A 339 14.47 -3.08 7.10
N THR A 340 15.59 -2.39 7.13
CA THR A 340 16.20 -1.89 8.37
C THR A 340 15.75 -0.47 8.71
N ALA A 341 15.51 0.38 7.72
CA ALA A 341 15.24 1.81 7.90
C ALA A 341 14.08 2.11 8.87
N PRO A 342 12.91 1.46 8.79
CA PRO A 342 11.83 1.73 9.73
C PRO A 342 12.21 1.45 11.18
N ARG A 343 12.86 0.32 11.44
CA ARG A 343 13.29 -0.08 12.79
C ARG A 343 14.38 0.84 13.33
N ALA A 344 15.34 1.24 12.48
CA ALA A 344 16.38 2.17 12.83
C ALA A 344 15.84 3.55 13.24
N LEU A 345 14.75 4.01 12.63
CA LEU A 345 14.06 5.24 13.03
C LEU A 345 13.34 5.08 14.36
N LEU A 346 12.60 4.00 14.54
CA LEU A 346 11.85 3.74 15.78
C LEU A 346 12.80 3.58 16.97
N ALA A 347 13.94 2.95 16.79
CA ALA A 347 14.95 2.76 17.84
C ALA A 347 15.58 4.07 18.35
N GLN A 348 15.50 5.17 17.59
CA GLN A 348 16.00 6.47 18.02
C GLN A 348 15.03 7.21 18.97
N ILE A 349 13.80 6.74 19.11
CA ILE A 349 12.78 7.43 19.91
C ILE A 349 12.93 7.00 21.38
N PRO A 350 13.25 7.94 22.30
CA PRO A 350 13.40 7.60 23.71
C PRO A 350 12.12 7.01 24.31
N GLY A 351 12.25 6.00 25.14
CA GLY A 351 11.10 5.35 25.81
C GLY A 351 10.23 4.45 24.92
N LEU A 352 10.47 4.41 23.61
CA LEU A 352 9.76 3.51 22.72
C LEU A 352 10.41 2.12 22.74
N ARG A 353 9.63 1.11 23.12
CA ARG A 353 10.04 -0.28 23.07
C ARG A 353 9.45 -0.97 21.86
N VAL A 354 10.30 -1.42 20.94
CA VAL A 354 9.88 -2.20 19.77
C VAL A 354 10.06 -3.68 20.08
N VAL A 355 8.98 -4.46 20.01
CA VAL A 355 8.99 -5.91 20.17
C VAL A 355 8.79 -6.58 18.81
N ASP A 356 9.45 -7.71 18.59
CA ASP A 356 9.39 -8.42 17.33
C ASP A 356 7.99 -8.98 17.08
N LEU A 357 7.54 -8.85 15.83
CA LEU A 357 6.31 -9.45 15.34
C LEU A 357 6.66 -10.74 14.58
N PRO A 358 6.21 -11.92 15.03
CA PRO A 358 6.33 -13.11 14.21
C PRO A 358 5.70 -12.90 12.85
N GLU A 359 6.39 -13.34 11.79
CA GLU A 359 5.95 -13.14 10.40
C GLU A 359 5.63 -11.66 10.09
N SER A 360 6.48 -10.76 10.54
CA SER A 360 6.26 -9.31 10.37
C SER A 360 6.06 -8.90 8.90
N ASP A 361 6.78 -9.54 7.98
CA ASP A 361 6.77 -9.32 6.52
C ASP A 361 5.72 -10.16 5.76
N TRP A 362 4.93 -10.98 6.47
CA TRP A 362 3.83 -11.75 5.88
C TRP A 362 2.66 -10.83 5.53
N CYS A 363 2.07 -11.00 4.33
CA CYS A 363 0.98 -10.14 3.89
C CYS A 363 -0.21 -10.17 4.85
N CYS A 364 -0.78 -8.99 5.15
CA CYS A 364 -1.96 -8.85 6.02
C CYS A 364 -3.30 -9.22 5.35
N GLY A 365 -3.28 -9.52 4.03
CA GLY A 365 -4.48 -9.84 3.26
C GLY A 365 -5.16 -8.65 2.60
N SER A 366 -4.71 -7.39 2.81
CA SER A 366 -5.32 -6.20 2.19
C SER A 366 -5.14 -6.15 0.66
N ALA A 367 -3.89 -6.16 0.18
CA ALA A 367 -3.46 -6.23 -1.23
C ALA A 367 -4.35 -5.43 -2.22
N GLY A 368 -4.43 -4.12 -2.03
CA GLY A 368 -5.25 -3.24 -2.86
C GLY A 368 -6.74 -3.44 -2.63
N ILE A 369 -7.43 -4.05 -3.59
CA ILE A 369 -8.86 -4.41 -3.49
C ILE A 369 -9.06 -5.92 -3.25
N TYR A 370 -8.00 -6.64 -2.93
CA TYR A 370 -8.03 -8.10 -2.78
C TYR A 370 -9.00 -8.55 -1.68
N ASN A 371 -9.03 -7.84 -0.55
CA ASN A 371 -9.96 -8.12 0.54
C ASN A 371 -11.45 -7.97 0.13
N LEU A 372 -11.74 -7.19 -0.92
CA LEU A 372 -13.08 -7.08 -1.49
C LEU A 372 -13.40 -8.19 -2.51
N THR A 373 -12.38 -8.66 -3.23
CA THR A 373 -12.53 -9.64 -4.31
C THR A 373 -12.26 -11.08 -3.88
N GLN A 374 -11.47 -11.27 -2.82
CA GLN A 374 -11.08 -12.56 -2.24
C GLN A 374 -11.23 -12.54 -0.70
N PRO A 375 -12.44 -12.26 -0.18
CA PRO A 375 -12.63 -12.00 1.26
C PRO A 375 -12.28 -13.19 2.15
N GLU A 376 -12.48 -14.42 1.68
CA GLU A 376 -12.17 -15.62 2.45
C GLU A 376 -10.67 -15.75 2.72
N MET A 377 -9.84 -15.69 1.68
CA MET A 377 -8.39 -15.78 1.81
C MET A 377 -7.83 -14.58 2.58
N ALA A 378 -8.32 -13.37 2.29
CA ALA A 378 -7.96 -12.16 3.03
C ALA A 378 -8.24 -12.30 4.53
N GLY A 379 -9.39 -12.87 4.88
CA GLY A 379 -9.78 -13.15 6.27
C GLY A 379 -8.89 -14.19 6.96
N ARG A 380 -8.47 -15.25 6.26
CA ARG A 380 -7.51 -16.24 6.80
C ARG A 380 -6.18 -15.58 7.16
N LEU A 381 -5.62 -14.80 6.23
CA LEU A 381 -4.37 -14.08 6.44
C LEU A 381 -4.47 -13.03 7.55
N LEU A 382 -5.59 -12.32 7.61
CA LEU A 382 -5.86 -11.33 8.66
C LEU A 382 -5.89 -11.98 10.05
N ARG A 383 -6.64 -13.07 10.22
CA ARG A 383 -6.71 -13.79 11.51
C ARG A 383 -5.33 -14.29 11.96
N ARG A 384 -4.50 -14.78 11.02
CA ARG A 384 -3.12 -15.18 11.30
C ARG A 384 -2.29 -13.99 11.78
N LYS A 385 -2.34 -12.86 11.09
CA LYS A 385 -1.64 -11.63 11.47
C LYS A 385 -2.09 -11.10 12.83
N VAL A 386 -3.39 -11.03 13.09
CA VAL A 386 -3.95 -10.55 14.36
C VAL A 386 -3.51 -11.43 15.54
N ARG A 387 -3.50 -12.76 15.37
CA ARG A 387 -2.99 -13.69 16.37
C ARG A 387 -1.55 -13.38 16.75
N HIS A 388 -0.67 -13.15 15.78
CA HIS A 388 0.72 -12.78 16.04
C HIS A 388 0.84 -11.43 16.75
N VAL A 389 0.06 -10.43 16.31
CA VAL A 389 0.04 -9.11 16.95
C VAL A 389 -0.35 -9.23 18.42
N LEU A 390 -1.44 -9.92 18.72
CA LEU A 390 -1.92 -10.10 20.11
C LEU A 390 -0.89 -10.85 20.97
N GLY A 391 -0.21 -11.83 20.39
CA GLY A 391 0.85 -12.58 21.05
C GLY A 391 2.08 -11.76 21.45
N THR A 392 2.28 -10.55 20.87
CA THR A 392 3.41 -9.68 21.24
C THR A 392 3.23 -8.92 22.53
N GLY A 393 1.99 -8.76 23.01
CA GLY A 393 1.67 -7.89 24.17
C GLY A 393 1.87 -6.39 23.89
N ALA A 394 2.13 -5.98 22.64
CA ALA A 394 2.30 -4.59 22.26
C ALA A 394 0.99 -3.80 22.38
N SER A 395 1.07 -2.52 22.79
CA SER A 395 -0.08 -1.62 22.84
C SER A 395 -0.47 -1.04 21.48
N ALA A 396 0.43 -1.12 20.50
CA ALA A 396 0.15 -0.71 19.12
C ALA A 396 0.99 -1.48 18.10
N VAL A 397 0.42 -1.61 16.88
CA VAL A 397 1.12 -2.05 15.68
C VAL A 397 1.50 -0.83 14.86
N VAL A 398 2.77 -0.70 14.50
CA VAL A 398 3.26 0.35 13.61
C VAL A 398 3.43 -0.21 12.21
N THR A 399 3.02 0.54 11.19
CA THR A 399 3.19 0.15 9.79
C THR A 399 3.27 1.40 8.88
N ALA A 400 3.45 1.24 7.59
CA ALA A 400 3.62 2.35 6.64
C ALA A 400 2.73 2.19 5.38
N ASN A 401 1.54 1.58 5.54
CA ASN A 401 0.63 1.39 4.40
C ASN A 401 -0.83 1.52 4.79
N PRO A 402 -1.61 2.41 4.14
CA PRO A 402 -3.03 2.62 4.42
C PRO A 402 -3.87 1.34 4.39
N GLY A 403 -3.66 0.49 3.37
CA GLY A 403 -4.37 -0.78 3.25
C GLY A 403 -4.09 -1.72 4.43
N CYS A 404 -2.82 -1.82 4.87
CA CYS A 404 -2.46 -2.62 6.04
C CYS A 404 -3.06 -2.04 7.32
N ILE A 405 -3.08 -0.70 7.47
CA ILE A 405 -3.70 -0.04 8.63
C ILE A 405 -5.16 -0.43 8.73
N LEU A 406 -5.95 -0.25 7.66
CA LEU A 406 -7.37 -0.57 7.65
C LEU A 406 -7.62 -2.06 7.92
N GLN A 407 -6.88 -2.92 7.26
CA GLN A 407 -7.05 -4.37 7.36
C GLN A 407 -6.74 -4.89 8.77
N ILE A 408 -5.59 -4.49 9.34
CA ILE A 408 -5.19 -4.94 10.68
C ILE A 408 -6.11 -4.32 11.75
N GLN A 409 -6.50 -3.05 11.59
CA GLN A 409 -7.43 -2.38 12.50
C GLN A 409 -8.79 -3.08 12.54
N GLN A 410 -9.31 -3.49 11.37
CA GLN A 410 -10.55 -4.27 11.28
C GLN A 410 -10.43 -5.59 12.03
N GLY A 411 -9.37 -6.36 11.81
CA GLY A 411 -9.20 -7.65 12.48
C GLY A 411 -8.98 -7.52 13.98
N LEU A 412 -8.30 -6.48 14.46
CA LEU A 412 -8.17 -6.19 15.90
C LEU A 412 -9.51 -5.79 16.51
N HIS A 413 -10.32 -5.00 15.80
CA HIS A 413 -11.67 -4.65 16.22
C HIS A 413 -12.58 -5.88 16.34
N GLU A 414 -12.56 -6.76 15.34
CA GLU A 414 -13.30 -8.04 15.36
C GLU A 414 -12.87 -8.96 16.50
N ALA A 415 -11.60 -8.89 16.92
CA ALA A 415 -11.07 -9.60 18.07
C ALA A 415 -11.35 -8.92 19.41
N GLY A 416 -12.07 -7.79 19.45
CA GLY A 416 -12.35 -7.02 20.66
C GLY A 416 -11.09 -6.42 21.32
N SER A 417 -10.00 -6.23 20.56
CA SER A 417 -8.71 -5.83 21.09
C SER A 417 -8.54 -4.31 21.13
N PRO A 418 -7.99 -3.73 22.22
CA PRO A 418 -7.67 -2.31 22.32
C PRO A 418 -6.35 -1.93 21.60
N VAL A 419 -5.62 -2.89 21.04
CA VAL A 419 -4.37 -2.64 20.32
C VAL A 419 -4.62 -1.71 19.13
N ARG A 420 -3.81 -0.67 19.02
CA ARG A 420 -3.94 0.37 18.00
C ARG A 420 -3.10 0.07 16.78
N VAL A 421 -3.48 0.63 15.64
CA VAL A 421 -2.65 0.58 14.42
C VAL A 421 -2.24 2.01 14.08
N LEU A 422 -0.94 2.26 14.03
CA LEU A 422 -0.35 3.57 13.83
C LEU A 422 0.54 3.59 12.59
N HIS A 423 0.54 4.72 11.89
CA HIS A 423 1.53 4.95 10.85
C HIS A 423 2.87 5.35 11.49
N ILE A 424 4.01 4.92 10.90
CA ILE A 424 5.34 5.25 11.43
C ILE A 424 5.57 6.76 11.59
N VAL A 425 5.02 7.58 10.67
CA VAL A 425 5.14 9.03 10.74
C VAL A 425 4.36 9.66 11.89
N GLU A 426 3.30 8.99 12.39
CA GLU A 426 2.57 9.49 13.57
C GLU A 426 3.41 9.37 14.83
N ILE A 427 4.16 8.27 14.97
CA ILE A 427 5.07 8.09 16.10
C ILE A 427 6.24 9.08 16.04
N LEU A 428 6.81 9.29 14.84
CA LEU A 428 7.87 10.26 14.64
C LEU A 428 7.39 11.69 14.90
N ASP A 429 6.21 12.06 14.39
CA ASP A 429 5.62 13.39 14.61
C ASP A 429 5.35 13.66 16.11
N ARG A 430 4.87 12.64 16.81
CA ARG A 430 4.69 12.68 18.26
C ARG A 430 6.02 12.89 18.99
N ALA A 431 7.07 12.21 18.58
CA ALA A 431 8.39 12.37 19.17
C ALA A 431 8.99 13.77 18.92
N TYR A 432 8.53 14.50 17.90
CA TYR A 432 8.91 15.89 17.64
C TYR A 432 8.01 16.92 18.31
N SER A 433 6.92 16.53 18.96
CA SER A 433 5.97 17.45 19.60
C SER A 433 6.51 17.94 20.95
N SER A 434 6.50 19.25 21.18
CA SER A 434 6.94 19.87 22.45
C SER A 434 6.04 19.52 23.65
N GLU A 435 4.84 19.01 23.40
CA GLU A 435 3.88 18.62 24.43
C GLU A 435 4.15 17.21 25.02
N GLY A 436 5.37 16.70 24.87
CA GLY A 436 5.84 15.51 25.56
C GLY A 436 4.92 14.29 25.45
N GLY A 437 4.61 13.87 24.24
CA GLY A 437 3.80 12.65 24.02
C GLY A 437 2.30 12.78 24.30
N CYS A 438 1.78 13.96 24.68
CA CYS A 438 0.39 14.20 25.07
C CYS A 438 -0.51 14.81 24.00
N ALA A 439 0.01 15.11 22.79
CA ALA A 439 -0.86 15.55 21.71
C ALA A 439 -1.83 14.42 21.32
N PRO A 440 -3.17 14.66 21.30
CA PRO A 440 -4.14 13.65 20.93
C PRO A 440 -3.90 13.26 19.46
N LEU A 441 -3.67 11.97 19.24
CA LEU A 441 -3.70 11.43 17.87
C LEU A 441 -5.15 11.43 17.39
N PRO A 442 -5.44 11.83 16.15
CA PRO A 442 -6.79 11.71 15.60
C PRO A 442 -7.23 10.25 15.70
N ASN A 443 -8.39 10.01 16.31
CA ASN A 443 -9.01 8.71 16.60
C ASN A 443 -8.51 7.97 17.86
N LEU A 444 -7.88 8.69 18.80
CA LEU A 444 -7.46 8.09 20.07
C LEU A 444 -8.09 8.85 21.24
N PRO A 445 -8.48 8.17 22.33
CA PRO A 445 -8.69 8.86 23.58
C PRO A 445 -7.40 9.59 24.00
N PRO A 446 -7.48 10.74 24.63
CA PRO A 446 -6.30 11.45 25.10
C PRO A 446 -5.45 10.48 25.94
N PRO A 447 -4.11 10.48 25.75
CA PRO A 447 -3.25 9.68 26.60
C PRO A 447 -3.46 10.11 28.04
N GLU A 448 -3.46 9.18 28.98
CA GLU A 448 -3.35 9.48 30.41
C GLU A 448 -1.96 10.08 30.65
N CYS A 449 -1.84 11.37 30.42
CA CYS A 449 -0.66 12.11 30.79
C CYS A 449 -0.75 12.30 32.29
N GLY A 450 0.16 11.70 33.08
CA GLY A 450 0.23 11.85 34.51
C GLY A 450 0.22 13.33 34.88
N GLY A 451 -0.98 13.84 35.14
CA GLY A 451 -1.21 15.20 35.58
C GLY A 451 -0.77 15.32 37.02
N LYS A 452 0.10 16.30 37.29
CA LYS A 452 0.16 16.90 38.64
C LYS A 452 -1.27 17.32 38.99
N ALA A 453 -1.82 16.69 39.99
CA ALA A 453 -3.06 17.11 40.58
C ALA A 453 -2.97 18.62 40.89
N ALA A 454 -3.73 19.43 40.12
CA ALA A 454 -3.95 20.81 40.50
C ALA A 454 -4.67 20.79 41.86
N ALA A 455 -3.94 21.10 42.88
CA ALA A 455 -4.49 21.36 44.22
C ALA A 455 -5.54 22.48 44.07
N ARG A 456 -6.81 22.14 44.12
CA ARG A 456 -7.89 23.11 44.36
C ARG A 456 -7.73 23.57 45.80
N THR A 457 -7.09 24.70 45.98
CA THR A 457 -7.26 25.51 47.19
C THR A 457 -8.64 26.16 47.14
N ARG A 458 -9.35 26.05 48.24
CA ARG A 458 -10.68 26.58 48.52
C ARG A 458 -10.76 28.08 48.39
#